data_0477f69ffd9c1b7d952c2ab6f8ac99d4
#
_entry.id   0477f69ffd9c1b7d952c2ab6f8ac99d4
#
_cell.length_a   1.000
_cell.length_b   1.000
_cell.length_c   1.000
_cell.angle_alpha   90.00
_cell.angle_beta   90.00
_cell.angle_gamma   90.00
#
_symmetry.space_group_name_H-M   'P 1'
#
loop_
_entity.id
_entity.type
_entity.pdbx_description
1 polymer ?
#
loop_
_entity_poly.entity_id
_entity_poly.type
_entity_poly.pdbx_seq_one_letter_code
_entity_poly.pdbx_strand_id
1 'polypeptide(L)'
;LIGYTVNEMVSRKDPDFAFMYLGSQTLDTEEKTEKFFEKYVTDVNGDGTVYPNVLNLALGDGKDAQYTSAMMQKAELTLAADDTPMIMLIDEDNIKRYVEMEAFAPIDKLVKKYGISEDKILYNGNKKAICIDVTGTEFAEKIGYIGSKKVYLGLQFKRENKKNDKDYLKLYAEAERIFEFILGGKF
;
A
#
# COMPACT_ATOMS: atom_id res chain seq x y z
N LEU A 1 0.74 -36.78 3.41
CA LEU A 1 -0.08 -35.64 2.96
C LEU A 1 -0.42 -34.64 4.08
N ILE A 2 -0.41 -35.08 5.35
CA ILE A 2 -0.72 -34.22 6.51
C ILE A 2 0.48 -33.37 6.97
N GLY A 3 1.72 -33.78 6.64
CA GLY A 3 2.93 -33.06 7.05
C GLY A 3 3.18 -31.71 6.33
N TYR A 4 2.68 -31.54 5.12
CA TYR A 4 2.87 -30.30 4.37
C TYR A 4 1.97 -29.16 4.87
N THR A 5 0.75 -29.43 5.27
CA THR A 5 -0.23 -28.45 5.76
C THR A 5 0.16 -27.86 7.13
N VAL A 6 0.81 -28.62 7.99
CA VAL A 6 1.24 -28.16 9.31
C VAL A 6 2.47 -27.24 9.21
N ASN A 7 3.38 -27.51 8.28
CA ASN A 7 4.57 -26.66 8.07
C ASN A 7 4.21 -25.30 7.43
N GLU A 8 3.21 -25.25 6.55
CA GLU A 8 2.72 -23.97 5.99
C GLU A 8 1.95 -23.13 7.02
N MET A 9 1.25 -23.76 7.97
CA MET A 9 0.57 -23.04 9.06
C MET A 9 1.54 -22.49 10.12
N VAL A 10 2.70 -23.12 10.33
CA VAL A 10 3.70 -22.70 11.32
C VAL A 10 4.65 -21.62 10.78
N SER A 11 4.67 -21.36 9.46
CA SER A 11 5.59 -20.40 8.84
C SER A 11 4.93 -19.11 8.35
N ARG A 12 3.66 -18.85 8.64
CA ARG A 12 3.06 -17.54 8.39
C ARG A 12 3.64 -16.54 9.39
N LYS A 13 4.57 -15.74 8.92
CA LYS A 13 5.05 -14.58 9.67
C LYS A 13 3.94 -13.52 9.66
N ASP A 14 3.70 -12.93 10.82
CA ASP A 14 2.81 -11.78 10.89
C ASP A 14 3.52 -10.56 10.28
N PRO A 15 2.92 -9.84 9.32
CA PRO A 15 3.59 -8.74 8.68
C PRO A 15 3.73 -7.53 9.60
N ASP A 16 4.90 -6.89 9.54
CA ASP A 16 5.17 -5.61 10.20
C ASP A 16 4.65 -4.41 9.41
N PHE A 17 4.42 -4.62 8.12
CA PHE A 17 4.03 -3.59 7.18
C PHE A 17 3.32 -4.22 5.98
N ALA A 18 2.38 -3.52 5.38
CA ALA A 18 1.73 -3.95 4.15
C ALA A 18 1.76 -2.87 3.07
N PHE A 19 2.04 -3.30 1.86
CA PHE A 19 2.01 -2.47 0.66
C PHE A 19 1.20 -3.17 -0.43
N MET A 20 0.30 -2.44 -1.07
CA MET A 20 -0.49 -2.95 -2.18
C MET A 20 -0.26 -2.08 -3.43
N TYR A 21 0.09 -2.72 -4.53
CA TYR A 21 -0.04 -2.13 -5.85
C TYR A 21 -1.29 -2.67 -6.54
N LEU A 22 -2.05 -1.79 -7.16
CA LEU A 22 -3.18 -2.15 -8.02
C LEU A 22 -3.15 -1.28 -9.28
N GLY A 23 -3.02 -1.92 -10.43
CA GLY A 23 -2.99 -1.18 -11.70
C GLY A 23 -2.94 -2.06 -12.93
N SER A 24 -3.12 -1.46 -14.09
CA SER A 24 -3.09 -2.14 -15.40
C SER A 24 -1.68 -2.55 -15.84
N GLN A 25 -0.66 -1.95 -15.25
CA GLN A 25 0.76 -2.28 -15.50
C GLN A 25 1.31 -3.01 -14.28
N THR A 26 2.41 -3.71 -14.42
CA THR A 26 3.00 -4.46 -13.30
C THR A 26 4.14 -3.67 -12.64
N LEU A 27 4.41 -3.96 -11.37
CA LEU A 27 5.73 -3.76 -10.80
C LEU A 27 6.69 -4.79 -11.39
N ASP A 28 8.00 -4.49 -11.38
CA ASP A 28 9.03 -5.39 -11.88
C ASP A 28 8.90 -6.79 -11.23
N THR A 29 9.12 -6.87 -9.92
CA THR A 29 8.87 -8.09 -9.12
C THR A 29 8.40 -7.72 -7.71
N GLU A 30 7.59 -8.59 -7.09
CA GLU A 30 7.25 -8.44 -5.66
C GLU A 30 8.51 -8.43 -4.80
N GLU A 31 9.46 -9.32 -5.05
CA GLU A 31 10.73 -9.42 -4.34
C GLU A 31 11.53 -8.11 -4.33
N LYS A 32 11.55 -7.38 -5.44
CA LYS A 32 12.24 -6.08 -5.51
C LYS A 32 11.60 -5.04 -4.60
N THR A 33 10.27 -5.03 -4.56
CA THR A 33 9.50 -4.14 -3.69
C THR A 33 9.66 -4.54 -2.22
N GLU A 34 9.60 -5.84 -1.90
CA GLU A 34 9.86 -6.36 -0.55
C GLU A 34 11.25 -5.96 -0.06
N LYS A 35 12.30 -6.22 -0.84
CA LYS A 35 13.69 -5.83 -0.52
C LYS A 35 13.88 -4.32 -0.35
N PHE A 36 13.09 -3.52 -1.06
CA PHE A 36 13.09 -2.07 -0.83
C PHE A 36 12.56 -1.76 0.57
N PHE A 37 11.40 -2.29 0.94
CA PHE A 37 10.78 -2.01 2.23
C PHE A 37 11.52 -2.64 3.41
N GLU A 38 12.10 -3.83 3.27
CA GLU A 38 12.92 -4.49 4.32
C GLU A 38 14.03 -3.59 4.89
N LYS A 39 14.54 -2.66 4.09
CA LYS A 39 15.59 -1.74 4.53
C LYS A 39 15.09 -0.65 5.49
N TYR A 40 13.80 -0.37 5.47
CA TYR A 40 13.22 0.80 6.14
C TYR A 40 12.13 0.45 7.15
N VAL A 41 11.49 -0.70 7.01
CA VAL A 41 10.49 -1.23 7.96
C VAL A 41 11.20 -1.74 9.21
N THR A 42 10.57 -1.59 10.36
CA THR A 42 11.07 -2.10 11.64
C THR A 42 10.31 -3.34 12.07
N ASP A 43 10.93 -4.19 12.88
CA ASP A 43 10.26 -5.32 13.53
C ASP A 43 9.26 -4.79 14.57
N VAL A 44 8.01 -4.60 14.16
CA VAL A 44 6.94 -4.01 14.97
C VAL A 44 6.33 -5.02 15.94
N ASN A 45 6.24 -6.27 15.49
CA ASN A 45 5.64 -7.37 16.26
C ASN A 45 6.62 -7.99 17.27
N GLY A 46 7.94 -7.74 17.13
CA GLY A 46 9.00 -8.16 18.04
C GLY A 46 9.35 -9.65 17.90
N ASP A 47 9.10 -10.25 16.75
CA ASP A 47 9.40 -11.67 16.49
C ASP A 47 10.86 -11.91 16.04
N GLY A 48 11.64 -10.85 15.89
CA GLY A 48 13.04 -10.87 15.47
C GLY A 48 13.22 -10.92 13.94
N THR A 49 12.15 -10.71 13.17
CA THR A 49 12.19 -10.72 11.71
C THR A 49 11.42 -9.53 11.17
N VAL A 50 11.97 -8.80 10.22
CA VAL A 50 11.23 -7.77 9.48
C VAL A 50 10.53 -8.42 8.29
N TYR A 51 9.21 -8.28 8.21
CA TYR A 51 8.42 -8.83 7.12
C TYR A 51 7.46 -7.81 6.51
N PRO A 52 7.83 -7.14 5.40
CA PRO A 52 6.91 -6.35 4.58
C PRO A 52 6.07 -7.28 3.70
N ASN A 53 4.77 -7.26 3.85
CA ASN A 53 3.84 -7.99 2.99
C ASN A 53 3.53 -7.12 1.76
N VAL A 54 4.02 -7.53 0.59
CA VAL A 54 3.78 -6.84 -0.67
C VAL A 54 2.73 -7.59 -1.49
N LEU A 55 1.70 -6.89 -1.93
CA LEU A 55 0.66 -7.41 -2.77
C LEU A 55 0.69 -6.69 -4.13
N ASN A 56 1.11 -7.39 -5.16
CA ASN A 56 1.16 -6.88 -6.53
C ASN A 56 -0.04 -7.39 -7.33
N LEU A 57 -1.04 -6.53 -7.51
CA LEU A 57 -2.28 -6.84 -8.22
C LEU A 57 -2.28 -6.18 -9.61
N ALA A 58 -1.53 -6.78 -10.53
CA ALA A 58 -1.53 -6.35 -11.93
C ALA A 58 -2.84 -6.77 -12.61
N LEU A 59 -3.63 -5.80 -13.08
CA LEU A 59 -4.92 -6.04 -13.74
C LEU A 59 -4.77 -6.42 -15.23
N GLY A 60 -3.55 -6.29 -15.78
CA GLY A 60 -3.29 -6.51 -17.20
C GLY A 60 -3.89 -5.42 -18.08
N ASP A 61 -4.02 -5.72 -19.37
CA ASP A 61 -4.52 -4.78 -20.39
C ASP A 61 -6.06 -4.69 -20.46
N GLY A 62 -6.76 -5.28 -19.49
CA GLY A 62 -8.22 -5.26 -19.41
C GLY A 62 -8.94 -6.18 -20.39
N LYS A 63 -8.23 -6.97 -21.20
CA LYS A 63 -8.85 -7.89 -22.17
C LYS A 63 -9.50 -9.10 -21.50
N ASP A 64 -9.00 -9.52 -20.34
CA ASP A 64 -9.60 -10.57 -19.53
C ASP A 64 -10.41 -9.95 -18.39
N ALA A 65 -11.70 -9.74 -18.62
CA ALA A 65 -12.60 -9.15 -17.65
C ALA A 65 -12.78 -10.03 -16.38
N GLN A 66 -12.69 -11.36 -16.53
CA GLN A 66 -12.81 -12.27 -15.39
C GLN A 66 -11.59 -12.19 -14.48
N TYR A 67 -10.40 -12.16 -15.06
CA TYR A 67 -9.15 -11.98 -14.32
C TYR A 67 -9.12 -10.62 -13.61
N THR A 68 -9.43 -9.54 -14.33
CA THR A 68 -9.49 -8.18 -13.77
C THR A 68 -10.46 -8.11 -12.59
N SER A 69 -11.67 -8.67 -12.74
CA SER A 69 -12.66 -8.71 -11.66
C SER A 69 -12.17 -9.51 -10.44
N ALA A 70 -11.51 -10.64 -10.65
CA ALA A 70 -10.96 -11.45 -9.56
C ALA A 70 -9.86 -10.72 -8.80
N MET A 71 -8.97 -9.99 -9.50
CA MET A 71 -7.91 -9.20 -8.85
C MET A 71 -8.48 -8.02 -8.07
N MET A 72 -9.48 -7.32 -8.61
CA MET A 72 -10.15 -6.25 -7.87
C MET A 72 -10.89 -6.77 -6.63
N GLN A 73 -11.57 -7.90 -6.74
CA GLN A 73 -12.21 -8.55 -5.59
C GLN A 73 -11.17 -8.95 -4.54
N LYS A 74 -10.02 -9.48 -4.95
CA LYS A 74 -8.91 -9.80 -4.04
C LYS A 74 -8.44 -8.55 -3.29
N ALA A 75 -8.25 -7.41 -3.99
CA ALA A 75 -7.86 -6.15 -3.36
C ALA A 75 -8.88 -5.72 -2.30
N GLU A 76 -10.16 -5.73 -2.64
CA GLU A 76 -11.23 -5.29 -1.73
C GLU A 76 -11.36 -6.20 -0.51
N LEU A 77 -11.29 -7.52 -0.70
CA LEU A 77 -11.31 -8.48 0.40
C LEU A 77 -10.09 -8.31 1.30
N THR A 78 -8.91 -8.07 0.74
CA THR A 78 -7.71 -7.83 1.53
C THR A 78 -7.84 -6.53 2.34
N LEU A 79 -8.30 -5.44 1.73
CA LEU A 79 -8.55 -4.18 2.45
C LEU A 79 -9.59 -4.32 3.57
N ALA A 80 -10.57 -5.21 3.40
CA ALA A 80 -11.62 -5.43 4.40
C ALA A 80 -11.18 -6.35 5.56
N ALA A 81 -10.39 -7.38 5.25
CA ALA A 81 -10.09 -8.48 6.15
C ALA A 81 -8.70 -8.38 6.82
N ASP A 82 -7.72 -7.77 6.16
CA ASP A 82 -6.38 -7.66 6.70
C ASP A 82 -6.31 -6.62 7.83
N ASP A 83 -5.76 -7.03 8.96
CA ASP A 83 -5.56 -6.15 10.11
C ASP A 83 -4.29 -5.30 10.01
N THR A 84 -3.44 -5.56 9.03
CA THR A 84 -2.24 -4.76 8.78
C THR A 84 -2.58 -3.55 7.93
N PRO A 85 -2.36 -2.31 8.44
CA PRO A 85 -2.60 -1.09 7.67
C PRO A 85 -1.72 -1.02 6.43
N MET A 86 -2.31 -0.59 5.31
CA MET A 86 -1.63 -0.61 4.02
C MET A 86 -1.26 0.78 3.51
N ILE A 87 -0.09 0.87 2.88
CA ILE A 87 0.19 1.91 1.89
C ILE A 87 -0.24 1.35 0.52
N MET A 88 -1.03 2.12 -0.20
CA MET A 88 -1.59 1.72 -1.48
C MET A 88 -1.03 2.58 -2.61
N LEU A 89 -0.56 1.92 -3.67
CA LEU A 89 -0.16 2.54 -4.93
C LEU A 89 -1.15 2.10 -6.02
N ILE A 90 -1.96 3.03 -6.50
CA ILE A 90 -3.06 2.73 -7.44
C ILE A 90 -2.93 3.61 -8.68
N ASP A 91 -3.11 3.02 -9.86
CA ASP A 91 -3.05 3.77 -11.10
C ASP A 91 -4.27 4.68 -11.34
N GLU A 92 -4.14 5.61 -12.29
CA GLU A 92 -5.14 6.62 -12.61
C GLU A 92 -6.48 6.05 -13.08
N ASP A 93 -6.49 4.86 -13.67
CA ASP A 93 -7.73 4.22 -14.14
C ASP A 93 -8.57 3.66 -13.00
N ASN A 94 -7.92 3.26 -11.91
CA ASN A 94 -8.55 2.55 -10.79
C ASN A 94 -8.72 3.41 -9.54
N ILE A 95 -7.95 4.48 -9.38
CA ILE A 95 -7.92 5.29 -8.15
C ILE A 95 -9.28 5.84 -7.75
N LYS A 96 -10.11 6.23 -8.72
CA LYS A 96 -11.43 6.82 -8.46
C LYS A 96 -12.32 5.92 -7.61
N ARG A 97 -12.32 4.60 -7.88
CA ARG A 97 -13.10 3.62 -7.12
C ARG A 97 -12.74 3.64 -5.63
N TYR A 98 -11.45 3.68 -5.31
CA TYR A 98 -10.96 3.67 -3.92
C TYR A 98 -11.18 5.01 -3.21
N VAL A 99 -11.19 6.11 -3.95
CA VAL A 99 -11.60 7.43 -3.44
C VAL A 99 -13.09 7.42 -3.06
N GLU A 100 -13.95 6.86 -3.92
CA GLU A 100 -15.39 6.72 -3.65
C GLU A 100 -15.69 5.76 -2.49
N MET A 101 -14.84 4.77 -2.26
CA MET A 101 -14.89 3.86 -1.09
C MET A 101 -14.33 4.49 0.19
N GLU A 102 -13.86 5.72 0.15
CA GLU A 102 -13.20 6.41 1.29
C GLU A 102 -12.03 5.59 1.89
N ALA A 103 -11.28 4.89 1.02
CA ALA A 103 -10.22 3.96 1.45
C ALA A 103 -8.99 4.65 2.05
N PHE A 104 -8.84 5.97 1.89
CA PHE A 104 -7.62 6.70 2.23
C PHE A 104 -7.76 7.63 3.42
N ALA A 105 -6.71 7.69 4.24
CA ALA A 105 -6.57 8.66 5.31
C ALA A 105 -6.30 10.08 4.76
N PRO A 106 -6.80 11.13 5.43
CA PRO A 106 -6.43 12.51 5.11
C PRO A 106 -4.94 12.77 5.40
N ILE A 107 -4.23 13.36 4.43
CA ILE A 107 -2.80 13.65 4.49
C ILE A 107 -2.48 15.16 4.41
N ASP A 108 -3.45 16.05 4.64
CA ASP A 108 -3.29 17.51 4.55
C ASP A 108 -2.08 18.04 5.33
N LYS A 109 -1.81 17.49 6.52
CA LYS A 109 -0.67 17.89 7.34
C LYS A 109 0.66 17.50 6.71
N LEU A 110 0.72 16.32 6.08
CA LEU A 110 1.92 15.81 5.45
C LEU A 110 2.23 16.56 4.16
N VAL A 111 1.21 16.84 3.34
CA VAL A 111 1.33 17.67 2.15
C VAL A 111 1.96 19.02 2.47
N LYS A 112 1.47 19.68 3.53
CA LYS A 112 2.04 20.94 4.03
C LYS A 112 3.47 20.79 4.51
N LYS A 113 3.74 19.77 5.33
CA LYS A 113 5.05 19.51 5.94
C LYS A 113 6.14 19.31 4.89
N TYR A 114 5.82 18.59 3.82
CA TYR A 114 6.78 18.26 2.76
C TYR A 114 6.71 19.17 1.53
N GLY A 115 5.84 20.19 1.55
CA GLY A 115 5.72 21.15 0.46
C GLY A 115 5.32 20.52 -0.87
N ILE A 116 4.44 19.52 -0.83
CA ILE A 116 3.99 18.80 -2.02
C ILE A 116 3.22 19.78 -2.92
N SER A 117 3.60 19.82 -4.21
CA SER A 117 2.96 20.69 -5.20
C SER A 117 1.50 20.33 -5.44
N GLU A 118 0.64 21.32 -5.59
CA GLU A 118 -0.82 21.18 -5.71
C GLU A 118 -1.24 20.26 -6.87
N ASP A 119 -0.52 20.32 -7.98
CA ASP A 119 -0.76 19.49 -9.16
C ASP A 119 -0.49 18.00 -8.96
N LYS A 120 0.20 17.63 -7.87
CA LYS A 120 0.47 16.25 -7.46
C LYS A 120 -0.48 15.70 -6.42
N ILE A 121 -1.41 16.52 -5.92
CA ILE A 121 -2.29 16.13 -4.83
C ILE A 121 -3.64 15.68 -5.39
N LEU A 122 -4.10 14.51 -4.93
CA LEU A 122 -5.46 14.04 -5.16
C LEU A 122 -6.33 14.33 -3.94
N TYR A 123 -7.45 14.99 -4.17
CA TYR A 123 -8.42 15.37 -3.14
C TYR A 123 -9.67 14.49 -3.20
N ASN A 124 -10.28 14.23 -2.04
CA ASN A 124 -11.60 13.63 -1.98
C ASN A 124 -12.72 14.69 -2.13
N GLY A 125 -13.99 14.23 -2.14
CA GLY A 125 -15.16 15.11 -2.25
C GLY A 125 -15.28 16.19 -1.15
N ASN A 126 -14.63 15.97 0.01
CA ASN A 126 -14.57 16.92 1.13
C ASN A 126 -13.35 17.84 1.07
N LYS A 127 -12.67 17.92 -0.07
CA LYS A 127 -11.46 18.71 -0.29
C LYS A 127 -10.31 18.38 0.68
N LYS A 128 -10.22 17.14 1.14
CA LYS A 128 -9.08 16.64 1.91
C LYS A 128 -8.08 16.01 0.97
N ALA A 129 -6.79 16.34 1.13
CA ALA A 129 -5.71 15.65 0.45
C ALA A 129 -5.67 14.20 0.94
N ILE A 130 -5.68 13.23 0.02
CA ILE A 130 -5.76 11.80 0.35
C ILE A 130 -4.70 10.96 -0.33
N CYS A 131 -4.21 11.36 -1.50
CA CYS A 131 -3.15 10.66 -2.23
C CYS A 131 -2.23 11.66 -2.92
N ILE A 132 -1.05 11.17 -3.32
CA ILE A 132 -0.06 11.94 -4.07
C ILE A 132 0.31 11.22 -5.35
N ASP A 133 0.42 11.95 -6.44
CA ASP A 133 1.02 11.47 -7.68
C ASP A 133 2.53 11.28 -7.48
N VAL A 134 2.96 10.04 -7.49
CA VAL A 134 4.38 9.65 -7.36
C VAL A 134 5.00 9.20 -8.67
N THR A 135 4.33 9.45 -9.78
CA THR A 135 4.80 9.09 -11.12
C THR A 135 6.15 9.74 -11.42
N GLY A 136 7.11 8.93 -11.88
CA GLY A 136 8.45 9.41 -12.21
C GLY A 136 9.30 9.86 -11.01
N THR A 137 8.88 9.53 -9.78
CA THR A 137 9.70 9.78 -8.59
C THR A 137 10.72 8.66 -8.38
N GLU A 138 11.80 8.97 -7.66
CA GLU A 138 12.80 7.98 -7.26
C GLU A 138 12.16 6.80 -6.50
N PHE A 139 11.15 7.06 -5.68
CA PHE A 139 10.38 6.01 -5.01
C PHE A 139 9.77 5.02 -6.02
N ALA A 140 9.03 5.52 -7.01
CA ALA A 140 8.38 4.67 -8.01
C ALA A 140 9.40 3.81 -8.78
N GLU A 141 10.56 4.38 -9.12
CA GLU A 141 11.64 3.65 -9.79
C GLU A 141 12.24 2.56 -8.89
N LYS A 142 12.47 2.87 -7.61
CA LYS A 142 13.09 1.92 -6.66
C LYS A 142 12.21 0.73 -6.33
N ILE A 143 10.90 0.90 -6.27
CA ILE A 143 9.96 -0.22 -6.11
C ILE A 143 9.71 -0.98 -7.41
N GLY A 144 10.28 -0.53 -8.52
CA GLY A 144 10.18 -1.21 -9.82
C GLY A 144 8.93 -0.89 -10.62
N TYR A 145 8.31 0.28 -10.41
CA TYR A 145 7.24 0.74 -11.29
C TYR A 145 7.82 1.17 -12.65
N ILE A 146 7.43 0.49 -13.70
CA ILE A 146 7.87 0.71 -15.09
C ILE A 146 6.74 1.19 -16.01
N GLY A 147 5.61 1.55 -15.43
CA GLY A 147 4.43 1.98 -16.17
C GLY A 147 4.51 3.40 -16.73
N SER A 148 3.68 3.67 -17.73
CA SER A 148 3.50 5.02 -18.31
C SER A 148 2.31 5.79 -17.73
N LYS A 149 1.43 5.12 -16.98
CA LYS A 149 0.27 5.73 -16.34
C LYS A 149 0.64 6.45 -15.05
N LYS A 150 -0.16 7.43 -14.69
CA LYS A 150 -0.04 8.03 -13.37
C LYS A 150 -0.35 7.02 -12.27
N VAL A 151 0.42 7.09 -11.19
CA VAL A 151 0.21 6.28 -9.99
C VAL A 151 0.14 7.16 -8.76
N TYR A 152 -0.85 6.87 -7.94
CA TYR A 152 -1.16 7.63 -6.74
C TYR A 152 -0.87 6.80 -5.49
N LEU A 153 -0.10 7.39 -4.59
CA LEU A 153 0.25 6.79 -3.31
C LEU A 153 -0.67 7.35 -2.23
N GLY A 154 -1.32 6.47 -1.48
CA GLY A 154 -2.17 6.82 -0.36
C GLY A 154 -1.99 5.88 0.82
N LEU A 155 -2.29 6.37 2.02
CA LEU A 155 -2.32 5.58 3.24
C LEU A 155 -3.75 5.14 3.52
N GLN A 156 -3.96 3.87 3.85
CA GLN A 156 -5.27 3.36 4.25
C GLN A 156 -5.82 4.15 5.45
N PHE A 157 -7.13 4.43 5.45
CA PHE A 157 -7.75 5.10 6.60
C PHE A 157 -7.66 4.26 7.87
N LYS A 158 -7.57 4.93 9.01
CA LYS A 158 -7.50 4.28 10.32
C LYS A 158 -8.85 3.69 10.70
N ARG A 159 -8.89 2.40 10.98
CA ARG A 159 -10.14 1.69 11.29
C ARG A 159 -10.66 2.09 12.66
N GLU A 160 -11.90 2.58 12.71
CA GLU A 160 -12.54 3.02 13.96
C GLU A 160 -12.75 1.87 14.96
N ASN A 161 -13.09 0.67 14.46
CA ASN A 161 -13.24 -0.53 15.29
C ASN A 161 -11.93 -1.05 15.90
N LYS A 162 -10.77 -0.55 15.42
CA LYS A 162 -9.42 -0.89 15.90
C LYS A 162 -8.76 0.21 16.73
N LYS A 163 -9.47 1.28 17.07
CA LYS A 163 -8.91 2.44 17.78
C LYS A 163 -8.31 2.13 19.15
N ASN A 164 -8.69 1.03 19.78
CA ASN A 164 -8.19 0.58 21.07
C ASN A 164 -7.28 -0.66 20.97
N ASP A 165 -7.05 -1.17 19.79
CA ASP A 165 -6.16 -2.30 19.52
C ASP A 165 -4.71 -1.80 19.48
N LYS A 166 -3.92 -2.15 20.51
CA LYS A 166 -2.55 -1.64 20.66
C LYS A 166 -1.61 -2.12 19.56
N ASP A 167 -1.79 -3.34 19.10
CA ASP A 167 -0.91 -3.91 18.08
C ASP A 167 -1.25 -3.35 16.71
N TYR A 168 -2.53 -3.19 16.38
CA TYR A 168 -2.95 -2.43 15.21
C TYR A 168 -2.41 -0.99 15.20
N LEU A 169 -2.44 -0.31 16.36
CA LEU A 169 -1.95 1.07 16.45
C LEU A 169 -0.45 1.18 16.23
N LYS A 170 0.34 0.19 16.66
CA LYS A 170 1.79 0.13 16.35
C LYS A 170 2.04 -0.06 14.86
N LEU A 171 1.32 -1.01 14.23
CA LEU A 171 1.40 -1.25 12.78
C LEU A 171 0.98 -0.02 11.99
N TYR A 172 -0.08 0.67 12.43
CA TYR A 172 -0.51 1.91 11.78
C TYR A 172 0.53 3.03 11.89
N ALA A 173 1.14 3.19 13.06
CA ALA A 173 2.22 4.16 13.25
C ALA A 173 3.44 3.85 12.36
N GLU A 174 3.76 2.58 12.16
CA GLU A 174 4.80 2.18 11.23
C GLU A 174 4.45 2.50 9.77
N ALA A 175 3.21 2.23 9.36
CA ALA A 175 2.73 2.61 8.04
C ALA A 175 2.78 4.15 7.83
N GLU A 176 2.37 4.94 8.83
CA GLU A 176 2.51 6.40 8.79
C GLU A 176 3.98 6.83 8.66
N ARG A 177 4.87 6.21 9.42
CA ARG A 177 6.31 6.50 9.38
C ARG A 177 6.92 6.21 8.01
N ILE A 178 6.59 5.06 7.42
CA ILE A 178 7.05 4.69 6.06
C ILE A 178 6.46 5.63 5.01
N PHE A 179 5.20 5.99 5.14
CA PHE A 179 4.56 6.95 4.24
C PHE A 179 5.27 8.31 4.29
N GLU A 180 5.54 8.83 5.50
CA GLU A 180 6.31 10.07 5.67
C GLU A 180 7.72 9.97 5.09
N PHE A 181 8.39 8.83 5.28
CA PHE A 181 9.72 8.59 4.73
C PHE A 181 9.70 8.67 3.19
N ILE A 182 8.69 8.07 2.55
CA ILE A 182 8.51 8.15 1.09
C ILE A 182 8.34 9.61 0.64
N LEU A 183 7.51 10.40 1.35
CA LEU A 183 7.31 11.82 1.04
C LEU A 183 8.57 12.67 1.20
N GLY A 184 9.43 12.29 2.13
CA GLY A 184 10.72 12.96 2.37
C GLY A 184 11.76 12.72 1.28
N GLY A 185 11.58 11.72 0.41
CA GLY A 185 12.45 11.43 -0.74
C GLY A 185 13.90 11.14 -0.37
N LYS A 186 14.15 10.49 0.75
CA LYS A 186 15.50 10.15 1.24
C LYS A 186 15.75 8.65 1.17
N PHE A 187 15.97 8.13 -0.03
CA PHE A 187 16.18 6.69 -0.27
C PHE A 187 17.66 6.31 -0.39
#